data_c60f5974ccfaa188bbd34bfb260ef9e4
#
_entry.id   c60f5974ccfaa188bbd34bfb260ef9e4
#
_cell.length_a   1.000
_cell.length_b   1.000
_cell.length_c   1.000
_cell.angle_alpha   90.00
_cell.angle_beta   90.00
_cell.angle_gamma   90.00
#
_symmetry.space_group_name_H-M   'P 1'
#
loop_
_entity.id
_entity.type
_entity.pdbx_description
1 polymer ?
#
loop_
_entity_poly.entity_id
_entity_poly.type
_entity_poly.pdbx_seq_one_letter_code
_entity_poly.pdbx_strand_id
1 'polypeptide(L)'
;MSATIAFCFKSGMEALKKKEFEKVLEELLGAGRLSYVELYKCRNFLKIAKRADEMIASNQERQPEMEVEENVDQTTFSFDWLMRFFDAVGNISNENLQQLWGKVLANEIVKPKACSLRTLEMIRNMSSEEANIFSDLCRYVMQSGDIYYIDAAGFFCEEDGDEECREFIRNRGLSYERHIVPLLEAGALSQDHDLALYISKDTNLEMHNDKICGIVMSYADVPELLRRDAYLLTASGKELYSVIQNGGGFEADEEYAVLCLKGMKEKNSEFYVGAFLIAQGGEGEDLLEN
;
A
#
# COMPACT_ATOMS: atom_id res chain seq x y z
N MET A 1 -26.64 7.29 -16.48
CA MET A 1 -26.58 6.21 -15.48
C MET A 1 -28.01 5.81 -15.16
N SER A 2 -28.31 4.52 -15.19
CA SER A 2 -29.70 4.11 -14.91
C SER A 2 -29.97 4.29 -13.40
N ALA A 3 -31.22 4.69 -13.08
CA ALA A 3 -31.72 4.75 -11.71
C ALA A 3 -31.50 3.42 -10.95
N THR A 4 -31.33 2.34 -11.68
CA THR A 4 -31.06 0.98 -11.22
C THR A 4 -29.71 0.85 -10.51
N ILE A 5 -28.65 1.49 -11.02
CA ILE A 5 -27.31 1.47 -10.38
C ILE A 5 -27.34 2.27 -9.08
N ALA A 6 -27.96 3.45 -9.07
CA ALA A 6 -28.11 4.24 -7.85
C ALA A 6 -28.95 3.52 -6.78
N PHE A 7 -29.97 2.76 -7.20
CA PHE A 7 -30.79 1.91 -6.32
C PHE A 7 -29.98 0.73 -5.78
N CYS A 8 -29.16 0.06 -6.60
CA CYS A 8 -28.27 -1.01 -6.17
C CYS A 8 -27.28 -0.53 -5.10
N PHE A 9 -26.73 0.69 -5.23
CA PHE A 9 -25.84 1.25 -4.22
C PHE A 9 -26.56 1.57 -2.91
N LYS A 10 -27.71 2.23 -2.98
CA LYS A 10 -28.46 2.61 -1.76
C LYS A 10 -29.08 1.41 -1.04
N SER A 11 -29.56 0.41 -1.79
CA SER A 11 -30.15 -0.82 -1.24
C SER A 11 -29.09 -1.89 -0.95
N GLY A 12 -27.92 -1.85 -1.61
CA GLY A 12 -26.86 -2.84 -1.49
C GLY A 12 -26.17 -2.79 -0.14
N MET A 13 -25.89 -1.61 0.39
CA MET A 13 -25.33 -1.46 1.74
C MET A 13 -26.29 -1.91 2.84
N GLU A 14 -27.59 -1.66 2.69
CA GLU A 14 -28.61 -2.14 3.63
C GLU A 14 -28.99 -3.61 3.41
N ALA A 15 -28.95 -4.10 2.17
CA ALA A 15 -29.34 -5.46 1.81
C ALA A 15 -28.21 -6.48 1.99
N LEU A 16 -26.94 -6.09 2.00
CA LEU A 16 -25.81 -6.92 2.47
C LEU A 16 -26.05 -7.41 3.90
N LYS A 17 -26.74 -6.61 4.72
CA LYS A 17 -27.19 -7.02 6.06
C LYS A 17 -28.39 -7.96 6.05
N LYS A 18 -29.12 -8.12 4.94
CA LYS A 18 -30.44 -8.79 4.90
C LYS A 18 -30.57 -10.05 4.04
N LYS A 19 -29.51 -10.53 3.37
CA LYS A 19 -29.53 -11.70 2.45
C LYS A 19 -30.58 -11.65 1.31
N GLU A 20 -31.24 -10.54 1.08
CA GLU A 20 -32.34 -10.40 0.11
C GLU A 20 -31.89 -9.86 -1.26
N PHE A 21 -30.66 -9.37 -1.35
CA PHE A 21 -30.20 -8.61 -2.53
C PHE A 21 -30.10 -9.49 -3.80
N GLU A 22 -29.61 -10.72 -3.69
CA GLU A 22 -29.53 -11.61 -4.84
C GLU A 22 -30.92 -11.91 -5.42
N LYS A 23 -31.93 -12.06 -4.55
CA LYS A 23 -33.32 -12.27 -4.97
C LYS A 23 -33.86 -11.06 -5.73
N VAL A 24 -33.55 -9.84 -5.25
CA VAL A 24 -33.93 -8.60 -5.95
C VAL A 24 -33.28 -8.49 -7.32
N LEU A 25 -31.98 -8.88 -7.43
CA LEU A 25 -31.29 -8.88 -8.73
C LEU A 25 -31.92 -9.88 -9.72
N GLU A 26 -32.31 -11.06 -9.26
CA GLU A 26 -32.97 -12.07 -10.09
C GLU A 26 -34.38 -11.61 -10.51
N GLU A 27 -35.14 -10.98 -9.65
CA GLU A 27 -36.43 -10.37 -9.97
C GLU A 27 -36.28 -9.24 -11.00
N LEU A 28 -35.26 -8.39 -10.88
CA LEU A 28 -34.99 -7.32 -11.85
C LEU A 28 -34.58 -7.88 -13.22
N LEU A 29 -33.78 -8.95 -13.22
CA LEU A 29 -33.40 -9.67 -14.45
C LEU A 29 -34.63 -10.29 -15.12
N GLY A 30 -35.45 -10.99 -14.35
CA GLY A 30 -36.70 -11.62 -14.85
C GLY A 30 -37.72 -10.60 -15.38
N ALA A 31 -37.73 -9.39 -14.81
CA ALA A 31 -38.55 -8.28 -15.29
C ALA A 31 -37.96 -7.52 -16.50
N GLY A 32 -36.80 -7.94 -17.02
CA GLY A 32 -36.11 -7.26 -18.13
C GLY A 32 -35.58 -5.87 -17.78
N ARG A 33 -35.45 -5.56 -16.49
CA ARG A 33 -34.94 -4.28 -15.98
C ARG A 33 -33.42 -4.29 -15.76
N LEU A 34 -32.79 -5.46 -15.78
CA LEU A 34 -31.37 -5.68 -15.63
C LEU A 34 -30.88 -6.61 -16.73
N SER A 35 -29.76 -6.30 -17.36
CA SER A 35 -29.08 -7.19 -18.29
C SER A 35 -28.22 -8.22 -17.55
N TYR A 36 -27.86 -9.33 -18.20
CA TYR A 36 -26.92 -10.31 -17.65
C TYR A 36 -25.53 -9.69 -17.30
N VAL A 37 -25.08 -8.72 -18.10
CA VAL A 37 -23.81 -8.01 -17.86
C VAL A 37 -23.91 -7.16 -16.61
N GLU A 38 -25.00 -6.43 -16.41
CA GLU A 38 -25.23 -5.63 -15.20
C GLU A 38 -25.38 -6.52 -13.96
N LEU A 39 -26.08 -7.64 -14.09
CA LEU A 39 -26.16 -8.64 -13.01
C LEU A 39 -24.78 -9.16 -12.61
N TYR A 40 -23.92 -9.48 -13.59
CA TYR A 40 -22.56 -9.94 -13.35
C TYR A 40 -21.73 -8.88 -12.61
N LYS A 41 -21.81 -7.62 -13.06
CA LYS A 41 -21.13 -6.48 -12.40
C LYS A 41 -21.61 -6.29 -10.96
N CYS A 42 -22.91 -6.35 -10.73
CA CYS A 42 -23.47 -6.25 -9.38
C CYS A 42 -22.98 -7.39 -8.47
N ARG A 43 -22.94 -8.62 -8.96
CA ARG A 43 -22.45 -9.78 -8.20
C ARG A 43 -20.96 -9.64 -7.83
N ASN A 44 -20.11 -9.15 -8.73
CA ASN A 44 -18.71 -8.89 -8.43
C ASN A 44 -18.56 -7.80 -7.37
N PHE A 45 -19.28 -6.69 -7.52
CA PHE A 45 -19.31 -5.64 -6.51
C PHE A 45 -19.72 -6.17 -5.12
N LEU A 46 -20.77 -7.00 -5.06
CA LEU A 46 -21.22 -7.58 -3.78
C LEU A 46 -20.19 -8.49 -3.12
N LYS A 47 -19.48 -9.30 -3.91
CA LYS A 47 -18.40 -10.13 -3.38
C LYS A 47 -17.29 -9.27 -2.75
N ILE A 48 -16.93 -8.18 -3.41
CA ILE A 48 -15.90 -7.24 -2.95
C ILE A 48 -16.38 -6.48 -1.70
N ALA A 49 -17.63 -6.01 -1.69
CA ALA A 49 -18.21 -5.34 -0.53
C ALA A 49 -18.28 -6.28 0.70
N LYS A 50 -18.64 -7.55 0.51
CA LYS A 50 -18.61 -8.54 1.58
C LYS A 50 -17.20 -8.75 2.15
N ARG A 51 -16.19 -8.81 1.29
CA ARG A 51 -14.78 -8.88 1.73
C ARG A 51 -14.36 -7.65 2.53
N ALA A 52 -14.80 -6.47 2.12
CA ALA A 52 -14.55 -5.23 2.87
C ALA A 52 -15.18 -5.29 4.26
N ASP A 53 -16.43 -5.71 4.39
CA ASP A 53 -17.10 -5.88 5.68
C ASP A 53 -16.37 -6.88 6.60
N GLU A 54 -15.93 -8.02 6.05
CA GLU A 54 -15.15 -9.03 6.79
C GLU A 54 -13.81 -8.46 7.30
N MET A 55 -13.14 -7.64 6.49
CA MET A 55 -11.88 -6.98 6.87
C MET A 55 -12.08 -5.92 7.96
N ILE A 56 -13.12 -5.09 7.85
CA ILE A 56 -13.44 -4.09 8.88
C ILE A 56 -13.73 -4.78 10.21
N ALA A 57 -14.54 -5.84 10.19
CA ALA A 57 -14.86 -6.60 11.39
C ALA A 57 -13.62 -7.22 12.04
N SER A 58 -12.71 -7.83 11.24
CA SER A 58 -11.49 -8.43 11.76
C SER A 58 -10.49 -7.41 12.30
N ASN A 59 -10.43 -6.20 11.73
CA ASN A 59 -9.57 -5.12 12.21
C ASN A 59 -10.10 -4.53 13.52
N GLN A 60 -11.41 -4.41 13.69
CA GLN A 60 -12.04 -3.98 14.94
C GLN A 60 -11.77 -4.96 16.10
N GLU A 61 -11.71 -6.27 15.81
CA GLU A 61 -11.35 -7.28 16.83
C GLU A 61 -9.88 -7.17 17.26
N ARG A 62 -8.97 -6.76 16.35
CA ARG A 62 -7.52 -6.63 16.62
C ARG A 62 -7.16 -5.30 17.29
N GLN A 63 -7.90 -4.24 17.01
CA GLN A 63 -7.68 -2.88 17.52
C GLN A 63 -9.02 -2.29 18.01
N PRO A 64 -9.48 -2.66 19.21
CA PRO A 64 -10.77 -2.18 19.76
C PRO A 64 -10.82 -0.66 19.96
N GLU A 65 -9.67 0.02 20.04
CA GLU A 65 -9.56 1.48 20.20
C GLU A 65 -9.74 2.25 18.88
N MET A 66 -9.81 1.57 17.74
CA MET A 66 -10.13 2.21 16.48
C MET A 66 -11.62 2.51 16.44
N GLU A 67 -12.01 3.66 17.01
CA GLU A 67 -13.36 4.20 16.87
C GLU A 67 -13.64 4.42 15.38
N VAL A 68 -14.46 3.57 14.79
CA VAL A 68 -15.19 3.95 13.57
C VAL A 68 -16.09 5.09 14.02
N GLU A 69 -15.81 6.32 13.60
CA GLU A 69 -16.67 7.47 13.92
C GLU A 69 -18.12 7.07 13.63
N GLU A 70 -18.94 6.90 14.70
CA GLU A 70 -20.36 6.53 14.58
C GLU A 70 -21.17 7.54 13.78
N ASN A 71 -20.58 8.69 13.47
CA ASN A 71 -21.11 9.75 12.64
C ASN A 71 -20.52 9.76 11.21
N VAL A 72 -20.37 8.60 10.57
CA VAL A 72 -20.21 8.59 9.12
C VAL A 72 -21.53 9.08 8.53
N ASP A 73 -21.66 10.39 8.44
CA ASP A 73 -22.73 11.04 7.70
C ASP A 73 -22.78 10.36 6.32
N GLN A 74 -23.94 9.87 5.91
CA GLN A 74 -24.16 9.10 4.67
C GLN A 74 -23.74 9.85 3.39
N THR A 75 -23.13 11.02 3.51
CA THR A 75 -22.63 11.91 2.48
C THR A 75 -21.11 11.80 2.22
N THR A 76 -20.39 10.88 2.89
CA THR A 76 -18.91 10.92 2.92
C THR A 76 -18.24 10.38 1.65
N PHE A 77 -18.89 9.51 0.90
CA PHE A 77 -18.36 9.06 -0.40
C PHE A 77 -18.62 10.10 -1.47
N SER A 78 -17.58 10.54 -2.16
CA SER A 78 -17.77 11.23 -3.42
C SER A 78 -18.52 10.31 -4.39
N PHE A 79 -19.62 10.79 -4.96
CA PHE A 79 -20.38 10.05 -5.94
C PHE A 79 -19.51 9.62 -7.14
N ASP A 80 -18.59 10.51 -7.56
CA ASP A 80 -17.64 10.22 -8.64
C ASP A 80 -16.68 9.08 -8.26
N TRP A 81 -16.21 9.04 -7.01
CA TRP A 81 -15.36 7.96 -6.51
C TRP A 81 -16.11 6.62 -6.55
N LEU A 82 -17.30 6.60 -6.02
CA LEU A 82 -18.13 5.39 -5.95
C LEU A 82 -18.46 4.83 -7.35
N MET A 83 -18.72 5.72 -8.31
CA MET A 83 -18.97 5.32 -9.69
C MET A 83 -17.75 4.73 -10.36
N ARG A 84 -16.57 5.34 -10.19
CA ARG A 84 -15.32 4.80 -10.73
C ARG A 84 -14.96 3.49 -10.08
N PHE A 85 -15.15 3.39 -8.76
CA PHE A 85 -14.97 2.14 -8.04
C PHE A 85 -15.87 1.03 -8.60
N PHE A 86 -17.18 1.28 -8.75
CA PHE A 86 -18.13 0.31 -9.31
C PHE A 86 -17.76 -0.13 -10.72
N ASP A 87 -17.38 0.81 -11.58
CA ASP A 87 -16.96 0.49 -12.95
C ASP A 87 -15.68 -0.32 -12.99
N ALA A 88 -14.74 -0.06 -12.08
CA ALA A 88 -13.49 -0.81 -11.95
C ALA A 88 -13.76 -2.26 -11.52
N VAL A 89 -14.52 -2.45 -10.44
CA VAL A 89 -14.71 -3.78 -9.83
C VAL A 89 -15.71 -4.66 -10.55
N GLY A 90 -16.61 -4.09 -11.35
CA GLY A 90 -17.68 -4.83 -12.01
C GLY A 90 -17.20 -5.95 -12.92
N ASN A 91 -16.02 -5.84 -13.51
CA ASN A 91 -15.48 -6.81 -14.45
C ASN A 91 -14.40 -7.73 -13.84
N ILE A 92 -14.12 -7.62 -12.54
CA ILE A 92 -13.05 -8.37 -11.89
C ILE A 92 -13.56 -9.72 -11.41
N SER A 93 -13.00 -10.79 -11.99
CA SER A 93 -13.29 -12.19 -11.60
C SER A 93 -12.13 -12.84 -10.82
N ASN A 94 -10.90 -12.29 -10.91
CA ASN A 94 -9.74 -12.80 -10.22
C ASN A 94 -9.87 -12.56 -8.71
N GLU A 95 -9.70 -13.61 -7.90
CA GLU A 95 -9.92 -13.55 -6.45
C GLU A 95 -8.91 -12.67 -5.71
N ASN A 96 -7.63 -12.65 -6.13
CA ASN A 96 -6.61 -11.80 -5.53
C ASN A 96 -6.93 -10.33 -5.75
N LEU A 97 -7.32 -9.96 -6.98
CA LEU A 97 -7.78 -8.61 -7.27
C LEU A 97 -9.05 -8.25 -6.49
N GLN A 98 -10.02 -9.18 -6.37
CA GLN A 98 -11.20 -8.94 -5.54
C GLN A 98 -10.84 -8.71 -4.06
N GLN A 99 -9.80 -9.39 -3.54
CA GLN A 99 -9.29 -9.14 -2.18
C GLN A 99 -8.67 -7.75 -2.07
N LEU A 100 -7.83 -7.35 -3.02
CA LEU A 100 -7.23 -6.02 -3.06
C LEU A 100 -8.29 -4.92 -3.10
N TRP A 101 -9.29 -5.05 -4.00
CA TRP A 101 -10.39 -4.11 -4.10
C TRP A 101 -11.28 -4.08 -2.84
N GLY A 102 -11.40 -5.21 -2.13
CA GLY A 102 -12.02 -5.29 -0.81
C GLY A 102 -11.27 -4.43 0.23
N LYS A 103 -9.93 -4.50 0.25
CA LYS A 103 -9.08 -3.65 1.10
C LYS A 103 -9.24 -2.16 0.75
N VAL A 104 -9.27 -1.82 -0.54
CA VAL A 104 -9.51 -0.44 -1.00
C VAL A 104 -10.84 0.09 -0.47
N LEU A 105 -11.91 -0.67 -0.61
CA LEU A 105 -13.23 -0.26 -0.12
C LEU A 105 -13.28 -0.16 1.41
N ALA A 106 -12.72 -1.14 2.12
CA ALA A 106 -12.65 -1.13 3.58
C ALA A 106 -11.89 0.11 4.10
N ASN A 107 -10.75 0.43 3.48
CA ASN A 107 -9.94 1.58 3.87
C ASN A 107 -10.68 2.90 3.61
N GLU A 108 -11.38 3.03 2.48
CA GLU A 108 -12.17 4.23 2.16
C GLU A 108 -13.39 4.40 3.10
N ILE A 109 -13.99 3.29 3.58
CA ILE A 109 -15.08 3.31 4.56
C ILE A 109 -14.56 3.81 5.92
N VAL A 110 -13.41 3.29 6.37
CA VAL A 110 -12.81 3.66 7.67
C VAL A 110 -12.21 5.05 7.63
N LYS A 111 -11.53 5.40 6.54
CA LYS A 111 -10.86 6.69 6.34
C LYS A 111 -11.28 7.28 4.99
N PRO A 112 -12.33 8.09 4.94
CA PRO A 112 -12.79 8.72 3.70
C PRO A 112 -11.70 9.55 3.02
N LYS A 113 -11.63 9.45 1.69
CA LYS A 113 -10.60 10.08 0.82
C LYS A 113 -9.19 9.46 0.97
N ALA A 114 -9.09 8.26 1.51
CA ALA A 114 -7.84 7.54 1.60
C ALA A 114 -7.32 7.06 0.24
N CYS A 115 -8.21 6.81 -0.72
CA CYS A 115 -7.88 6.45 -2.10
C CYS A 115 -8.35 7.51 -3.09
N SER A 116 -7.42 8.12 -3.81
CA SER A 116 -7.72 9.06 -4.87
C SER A 116 -8.30 8.37 -6.12
N LEU A 117 -8.98 9.14 -6.98
CA LEU A 117 -9.44 8.63 -8.28
C LEU A 117 -8.28 8.14 -9.15
N ARG A 118 -7.10 8.76 -9.03
CA ARG A 118 -5.88 8.33 -9.73
C ARG A 118 -5.43 6.96 -9.27
N THR A 119 -5.49 6.69 -7.99
CA THR A 119 -5.16 5.38 -7.41
C THR A 119 -6.14 4.29 -7.86
N LEU A 120 -7.44 4.59 -7.93
CA LEU A 120 -8.41 3.66 -8.50
C LEU A 120 -8.09 3.30 -9.96
N GLU A 121 -7.72 4.29 -10.79
CA GLU A 121 -7.35 4.04 -12.19
C GLU A 121 -6.03 3.26 -12.30
N MET A 122 -5.05 3.54 -11.45
CA MET A 122 -3.81 2.76 -11.37
C MET A 122 -4.12 1.29 -11.07
N ILE A 123 -4.84 1.00 -9.98
CA ILE A 123 -5.19 -0.37 -9.59
C ILE A 123 -6.04 -1.07 -10.65
N ARG A 124 -6.96 -0.34 -11.31
CA ARG A 124 -7.79 -0.87 -12.39
C ARG A 124 -6.98 -1.38 -13.58
N ASN A 125 -5.86 -0.70 -13.89
CA ASN A 125 -4.98 -1.04 -14.99
C ASN A 125 -3.91 -2.07 -14.63
N MET A 126 -3.70 -2.34 -13.33
CA MET A 126 -2.78 -3.38 -12.88
C MET A 126 -3.31 -4.78 -13.21
N SER A 127 -2.41 -5.63 -13.67
CA SER A 127 -2.63 -7.07 -13.74
C SER A 127 -2.64 -7.68 -12.33
N SER A 128 -3.15 -8.90 -12.20
CA SER A 128 -3.07 -9.63 -10.93
C SER A 128 -1.62 -9.92 -10.49
N GLU A 129 -0.71 -10.07 -11.45
CA GLU A 129 0.72 -10.28 -11.19
C GLU A 129 1.36 -9.02 -10.61
N GLU A 130 1.14 -7.85 -11.22
CA GLU A 130 1.63 -6.56 -10.72
C GLU A 130 1.08 -6.24 -9.32
N ALA A 131 -0.19 -6.52 -9.08
CA ALA A 131 -0.80 -6.33 -7.76
C ALA A 131 -0.19 -7.24 -6.69
N ASN A 132 0.15 -8.50 -7.03
CA ASN A 132 0.85 -9.43 -6.13
C ASN A 132 2.28 -8.97 -5.90
N ILE A 133 3.02 -8.58 -6.97
CA ILE A 133 4.39 -8.05 -6.86
C ILE A 133 4.41 -6.84 -5.93
N PHE A 134 3.49 -5.90 -6.09
CA PHE A 134 3.41 -4.73 -5.22
C PHE A 134 3.14 -5.14 -3.76
N SER A 135 2.20 -6.05 -3.53
CA SER A 135 1.88 -6.54 -2.18
C SER A 135 3.08 -7.22 -1.52
N ASP A 136 3.84 -8.00 -2.28
CA ASP A 136 5.04 -8.68 -1.78
C ASP A 136 6.18 -7.69 -1.49
N LEU A 137 6.33 -6.64 -2.31
CA LEU A 137 7.36 -5.62 -2.12
C LEU A 137 7.05 -4.63 -0.99
N CYS A 138 5.79 -4.53 -0.54
CA CYS A 138 5.43 -3.67 0.59
C CYS A 138 6.25 -3.94 1.85
N ARG A 139 6.71 -5.17 2.08
CA ARG A 139 7.56 -5.53 3.23
C ARG A 139 8.94 -4.89 3.22
N TYR A 140 9.41 -4.43 2.06
CA TYR A 140 10.71 -3.78 1.86
C TYR A 140 10.61 -2.26 1.80
N VAL A 141 9.44 -1.70 1.99
CA VAL A 141 9.25 -0.26 1.99
C VAL A 141 9.81 0.33 3.27
N MET A 142 10.68 1.32 3.11
CA MET A 142 11.17 2.19 4.15
C MET A 142 10.48 3.55 4.06
N GLN A 143 10.39 4.25 5.18
CA GLN A 143 9.78 5.58 5.27
C GLN A 143 10.75 6.57 5.89
N SER A 144 10.79 7.78 5.34
CA SER A 144 11.47 8.93 5.96
C SER A 144 10.56 10.16 5.80
N GLY A 145 9.96 10.62 6.89
CA GLY A 145 8.90 11.62 6.83
C GLY A 145 7.75 11.18 5.92
N ASP A 146 7.44 11.98 4.92
CA ASP A 146 6.40 11.69 3.92
C ASP A 146 6.93 10.90 2.70
N ILE A 147 8.19 10.51 2.69
CA ILE A 147 8.81 9.77 1.59
C ILE A 147 8.77 8.28 1.91
N TYR A 148 8.18 7.49 1.00
CA TYR A 148 8.14 6.04 1.05
C TYR A 148 8.98 5.52 -0.11
N TYR A 149 9.87 4.57 0.14
CA TYR A 149 10.82 4.09 -0.85
C TYR A 149 11.24 2.64 -0.60
N ILE A 150 11.71 2.01 -1.65
CA ILE A 150 12.44 0.73 -1.63
C ILE A 150 13.88 1.07 -2.00
N ASP A 151 14.84 0.71 -1.16
CA ASP A 151 16.25 0.93 -1.42
C ASP A 151 16.67 0.18 -2.70
N ALA A 152 17.41 0.84 -3.57
CA ALA A 152 17.83 0.24 -4.83
C ALA A 152 19.04 -0.68 -4.69
N ALA A 153 19.71 -0.69 -3.53
CA ALA A 153 20.83 -1.58 -3.27
C ALA A 153 20.42 -3.04 -3.49
N GLY A 154 21.20 -3.75 -4.25
CA GLY A 154 20.95 -5.14 -4.60
C GLY A 154 20.05 -5.39 -5.81
N PHE A 155 19.26 -4.42 -6.27
CA PHE A 155 18.48 -4.53 -7.51
C PHE A 155 19.30 -4.22 -8.78
N PHE A 156 20.31 -3.35 -8.67
CA PHE A 156 21.18 -3.03 -9.80
C PHE A 156 22.42 -3.92 -9.83
N CYS A 157 22.89 -4.25 -11.05
CA CYS A 157 24.11 -5.03 -11.31
C CYS A 157 25.39 -4.18 -11.35
N GLU A 158 25.39 -2.94 -10.86
CA GLU A 158 26.55 -2.08 -10.91
C GLU A 158 27.61 -2.50 -9.89
N GLU A 159 28.90 -2.31 -10.27
CA GLU A 159 30.06 -2.79 -9.51
C GLU A 159 30.18 -2.21 -8.10
N ASP A 160 29.51 -1.08 -7.83
CA ASP A 160 29.49 -0.37 -6.54
C ASP A 160 28.35 -0.78 -5.60
N GLY A 161 27.53 -1.77 -5.98
CA GLY A 161 26.43 -2.26 -5.15
C GLY A 161 26.93 -3.03 -3.93
N ASP A 162 26.20 -2.93 -2.84
CA ASP A 162 26.40 -3.71 -1.62
C ASP A 162 26.18 -5.21 -1.91
N GLU A 163 27.23 -6.04 -1.78
CA GLU A 163 27.15 -7.47 -2.07
C GLU A 163 26.16 -8.20 -1.15
N GLU A 164 26.09 -7.81 0.12
CA GLU A 164 25.16 -8.41 1.06
C GLU A 164 23.70 -8.13 0.64
N CYS A 165 23.39 -6.90 0.21
CA CYS A 165 22.08 -6.55 -0.33
C CYS A 165 21.78 -7.31 -1.62
N ARG A 166 22.76 -7.48 -2.52
CA ARG A 166 22.57 -8.26 -3.76
C ARG A 166 22.29 -9.73 -3.47
N GLU A 167 23.03 -10.31 -2.53
CA GLU A 167 22.83 -11.70 -2.13
C GLU A 167 21.43 -11.87 -1.48
N PHE A 168 21.03 -10.94 -0.62
CA PHE A 168 19.70 -10.92 -0.02
C PHE A 168 18.59 -10.89 -1.07
N ILE A 169 18.65 -9.94 -2.02
CA ILE A 169 17.67 -9.78 -3.10
C ILE A 169 17.61 -11.05 -3.97
N ARG A 170 18.75 -11.61 -4.33
CA ARG A 170 18.86 -12.85 -5.12
C ARG A 170 18.27 -14.06 -4.38
N ASN A 171 18.60 -14.21 -3.08
CA ASN A 171 18.11 -15.32 -2.25
C ASN A 171 16.59 -15.27 -2.03
N ARG A 172 16.00 -14.09 -2.09
CA ARG A 172 14.52 -13.88 -2.04
C ARG A 172 13.86 -14.02 -3.41
N GLY A 173 14.63 -14.31 -4.47
CA GLY A 173 14.14 -14.43 -5.84
C GLY A 173 13.68 -13.12 -6.46
N LEU A 174 14.09 -11.99 -5.88
CA LEU A 174 13.78 -10.66 -6.37
C LEU A 174 14.74 -10.25 -7.49
N SER A 175 14.27 -9.41 -8.42
CA SER A 175 15.09 -8.81 -9.47
C SER A 175 14.44 -7.53 -9.98
N TYR A 176 15.26 -6.67 -10.57
CA TYR A 176 14.81 -5.40 -11.13
C TYR A 176 13.75 -5.62 -12.23
N GLU A 177 14.02 -6.49 -13.20
CA GLU A 177 13.16 -6.68 -14.37
C GLU A 177 11.79 -7.28 -14.01
N ARG A 178 11.75 -8.16 -13.01
CA ARG A 178 10.52 -8.88 -12.68
C ARG A 178 9.68 -8.19 -11.61
N HIS A 179 10.31 -7.38 -10.76
CA HIS A 179 9.62 -6.84 -9.59
C HIS A 179 9.54 -5.30 -9.60
N ILE A 180 10.57 -4.61 -10.10
CA ILE A 180 10.61 -3.15 -10.12
C ILE A 180 10.00 -2.60 -11.43
N VAL A 181 10.45 -3.09 -12.59
CA VAL A 181 9.98 -2.60 -13.89
C VAL A 181 8.45 -2.61 -14.03
N PRO A 182 7.73 -3.71 -13.70
CA PRO A 182 6.27 -3.72 -13.80
C PRO A 182 5.60 -2.64 -12.94
N LEU A 183 6.16 -2.33 -11.77
CA LEU A 183 5.60 -1.32 -10.87
C LEU A 183 5.92 0.12 -11.30
N LEU A 184 7.04 0.34 -11.99
CA LEU A 184 7.34 1.60 -12.67
C LEU A 184 6.34 1.84 -13.81
N GLU A 185 6.07 0.81 -14.62
CA GLU A 185 5.10 0.87 -15.73
C GLU A 185 3.67 1.04 -15.24
N ALA A 186 3.30 0.38 -14.15
CA ALA A 186 2.00 0.55 -13.50
C ALA A 186 1.83 1.92 -12.84
N GLY A 187 2.90 2.67 -12.61
CA GLY A 187 2.89 3.97 -11.96
C GLY A 187 2.77 3.90 -10.42
N ALA A 188 3.05 2.77 -9.82
CA ALA A 188 3.14 2.61 -8.36
C ALA A 188 4.48 3.13 -7.82
N LEU A 189 5.56 2.96 -8.58
CA LEU A 189 6.89 3.50 -8.32
C LEU A 189 7.19 4.66 -9.27
N SER A 190 8.00 5.62 -8.80
CA SER A 190 8.49 6.74 -9.59
C SER A 190 9.68 6.30 -10.45
N GLN A 191 9.79 6.87 -11.65
CA GLN A 191 10.99 6.73 -12.48
C GLN A 191 12.17 7.54 -11.95
N ASP A 192 11.89 8.53 -11.08
CA ASP A 192 12.92 9.25 -10.35
C ASP A 192 13.34 8.38 -9.15
N HIS A 193 14.60 7.99 -9.12
CA HIS A 193 15.16 7.05 -8.14
C HIS A 193 16.30 7.64 -7.31
N ASP A 194 16.48 8.95 -7.31
CA ASP A 194 17.44 9.65 -6.46
C ASP A 194 16.75 10.16 -5.17
N LEU A 195 17.02 9.50 -4.06
CA LEU A 195 16.65 9.98 -2.73
C LEU A 195 17.73 10.93 -2.23
N ALA A 196 17.43 12.22 -2.21
CA ALA A 196 18.34 13.25 -1.78
C ALA A 196 17.78 13.95 -0.53
N LEU A 197 18.47 13.81 0.61
CA LEU A 197 18.06 14.34 1.91
C LEU A 197 19.15 15.23 2.50
N TYR A 198 18.78 16.42 2.99
CA TYR A 198 19.69 17.32 3.68
C TYR A 198 19.64 17.06 5.18
N ILE A 199 20.80 16.76 5.77
CA ILE A 199 20.95 16.44 7.18
C ILE A 199 21.91 17.45 7.80
N SER A 200 21.57 18.00 8.97
CA SER A 200 22.42 18.88 9.75
C SER A 200 22.63 18.28 11.15
N LYS A 201 23.63 18.79 11.87
CA LYS A 201 23.94 18.37 13.24
C LYS A 201 22.77 18.47 14.22
N ASP A 202 21.87 19.42 13.99
CA ASP A 202 20.72 19.67 14.85
C ASP A 202 19.44 18.93 14.39
N THR A 203 19.51 18.16 13.30
CA THR A 203 18.37 17.43 12.74
C THR A 203 18.72 15.98 12.55
N ASN A 204 18.04 15.12 13.31
CA ASN A 204 18.07 13.68 13.06
C ASN A 204 17.13 13.35 11.90
N LEU A 205 17.59 12.52 11.01
CA LEU A 205 16.74 11.92 9.99
C LEU A 205 16.36 10.52 10.45
N GLU A 206 15.07 10.28 10.55
CA GLU A 206 14.55 8.95 10.82
C GLU A 206 14.23 8.24 9.52
N MET A 207 14.71 7.00 9.39
CA MET A 207 14.41 6.08 8.30
C MET A 207 13.88 4.79 8.91
N HIS A 208 12.63 4.49 8.73
CA HIS A 208 12.02 3.37 9.45
C HIS A 208 11.08 2.54 8.57
N ASN A 209 10.84 1.34 9.02
CA ASN A 209 9.67 0.55 8.68
C ASN A 209 8.90 0.24 9.98
N ASP A 210 7.92 -0.68 9.94
CA ASP A 210 7.11 -1.01 11.13
C ASP A 210 7.92 -1.68 12.27
N LYS A 211 9.16 -2.10 12.03
CA LYS A 211 9.98 -2.88 12.99
C LYS A 211 11.30 -2.22 13.34
N ILE A 212 11.95 -1.57 12.40
CA ILE A 212 13.28 -0.97 12.55
C ILE A 212 13.17 0.54 12.42
N CYS A 213 13.79 1.25 13.35
CA CYS A 213 14.06 2.69 13.27
C CYS A 213 15.55 2.91 13.02
N GLY A 214 15.88 3.44 11.85
CA GLY A 214 17.20 3.94 11.51
C GLY A 214 17.31 5.42 11.88
N ILE A 215 18.40 5.81 12.53
CA ILE A 215 18.71 7.19 12.86
C ILE A 215 19.94 7.60 12.07
N VAL A 216 19.83 8.68 11.30
CA VAL A 216 20.95 9.25 10.54
C VAL A 216 21.21 10.68 11.04
N MET A 217 22.45 10.97 11.40
CA MET A 217 22.90 12.27 11.90
C MET A 217 24.16 12.71 11.18
N SER A 218 24.27 14.01 10.89
CA SER A 218 25.51 14.60 10.39
C SER A 218 26.40 15.06 11.54
N TYR A 219 27.72 14.94 11.37
CA TYR A 219 28.70 15.54 12.27
C TYR A 219 29.00 17.00 11.94
N ALA A 220 28.59 17.47 10.77
CA ALA A 220 28.87 18.79 10.26
C ALA A 220 27.90 19.86 10.80
N ASP A 221 28.43 21.09 11.00
CA ASP A 221 27.64 22.24 11.43
C ASP A 221 26.79 22.84 10.29
N VAL A 222 27.08 22.47 9.05
CA VAL A 222 26.32 22.88 7.85
C VAL A 222 25.54 21.67 7.29
N PRO A 223 24.36 21.88 6.70
CA PRO A 223 23.61 20.78 6.11
C PRO A 223 24.41 20.05 5.03
N GLU A 224 24.51 18.76 5.15
CA GLU A 224 25.15 17.85 4.20
C GLU A 224 24.07 17.09 3.43
N LEU A 225 24.37 16.76 2.19
CA LEU A 225 23.48 16.04 1.31
C LEU A 225 23.74 14.54 1.36
N LEU A 226 22.81 13.79 1.96
CA LEU A 226 22.78 12.33 1.85
C LEU A 226 22.09 11.96 0.54
N ARG A 227 22.77 11.22 -0.32
CA ARG A 227 22.19 10.67 -1.55
C ARG A 227 22.10 9.15 -1.47
N ARG A 228 20.98 8.60 -1.92
CA ARG A 228 20.76 7.18 -1.99
C ARG A 228 19.91 6.86 -3.22
N ASP A 229 20.30 5.84 -3.97
CA ASP A 229 19.45 5.28 -5.02
C ASP A 229 18.30 4.51 -4.38
N ALA A 230 17.08 4.90 -4.70
CA ALA A 230 15.88 4.32 -4.14
C ALA A 230 14.70 4.44 -5.10
N TYR A 231 13.82 3.45 -5.11
CA TYR A 231 12.56 3.52 -5.86
C TYR A 231 11.49 4.16 -4.99
N LEU A 232 11.15 5.41 -5.30
CA LEU A 232 10.16 6.17 -4.54
C LEU A 232 8.75 5.72 -4.89
N LEU A 233 7.90 5.55 -3.89
CA LEU A 233 6.48 5.33 -4.13
C LEU A 233 5.84 6.62 -4.65
N THR A 234 5.07 6.52 -5.74
CA THR A 234 4.24 7.63 -6.21
C THR A 234 3.12 7.95 -5.20
N ALA A 235 2.41 9.05 -5.38
CA ALA A 235 1.26 9.35 -4.54
C ALA A 235 0.24 8.18 -4.55
N SER A 236 -0.03 7.59 -5.71
CA SER A 236 -0.91 6.41 -5.84
C SER A 236 -0.29 5.16 -5.21
N GLY A 237 1.03 4.99 -5.33
CA GLY A 237 1.76 3.89 -4.67
C GLY A 237 1.68 3.98 -3.14
N LYS A 238 1.80 5.18 -2.56
CA LYS A 238 1.67 5.41 -1.11
C LYS A 238 0.25 5.11 -0.60
N GLU A 239 -0.78 5.55 -1.34
CA GLU A 239 -2.16 5.25 -1.00
C GLU A 239 -2.41 3.73 -1.06
N LEU A 240 -1.91 3.04 -2.09
CA LEU A 240 -2.03 1.59 -2.21
C LEU A 240 -1.24 0.84 -1.11
N TYR A 241 -0.04 1.31 -0.77
CA TYR A 241 0.75 0.78 0.36
C TYR A 241 -0.06 0.86 1.66
N SER A 242 -0.63 2.03 1.96
CA SER A 242 -1.46 2.23 3.17
C SER A 242 -2.68 1.31 3.20
N VAL A 243 -3.33 1.08 2.04
CA VAL A 243 -4.46 0.14 1.91
C VAL A 243 -4.03 -1.29 2.26
N ILE A 244 -2.86 -1.73 1.78
CA ILE A 244 -2.36 -3.08 2.02
C ILE A 244 -1.94 -3.24 3.48
N GLN A 245 -1.23 -2.26 4.04
CA GLN A 245 -0.78 -2.22 5.43
C GLN A 245 -1.97 -2.29 6.40
N ASN A 246 -2.96 -1.41 6.24
CA ASN A 246 -4.17 -1.38 7.07
C ASN A 246 -5.00 -2.68 6.95
N GLY A 247 -4.92 -3.36 5.82
CA GLY A 247 -5.56 -4.66 5.59
C GLY A 247 -4.80 -5.86 6.18
N GLY A 248 -3.75 -5.65 6.98
CA GLY A 248 -2.95 -6.71 7.62
C GLY A 248 -2.20 -7.58 6.60
N GLY A 249 -1.74 -6.98 5.49
CA GLY A 249 -1.28 -7.72 4.31
C GLY A 249 0.18 -8.16 4.32
N PHE A 250 1.05 -7.60 5.18
CA PHE A 250 2.48 -7.96 5.24
C PHE A 250 3.06 -7.67 6.63
N GLU A 251 4.21 -8.27 6.89
CA GLU A 251 5.13 -7.86 7.95
C GLU A 251 6.37 -7.25 7.31
N ALA A 252 6.83 -6.12 7.85
CA ALA A 252 8.06 -5.48 7.41
C ALA A 252 9.26 -6.42 7.60
N ASP A 253 10.18 -6.42 6.65
CA ASP A 253 11.38 -7.25 6.69
C ASP A 253 12.49 -6.52 7.48
N GLU A 254 12.83 -7.07 8.65
CA GLU A 254 13.85 -6.52 9.55
C GLU A 254 15.25 -6.62 8.95
N GLU A 255 15.58 -7.79 8.37
CA GLU A 255 16.88 -8.06 7.79
C GLU A 255 17.21 -7.08 6.66
N TYR A 256 16.20 -6.84 5.77
CA TYR A 256 16.34 -5.87 4.69
C TYR A 256 16.60 -4.45 5.21
N ALA A 257 15.84 -4.00 6.21
CA ALA A 257 16.00 -2.66 6.76
C ALA A 257 17.38 -2.47 7.40
N VAL A 258 17.86 -3.46 8.17
CA VAL A 258 19.21 -3.42 8.77
C VAL A 258 20.28 -3.41 7.68
N LEU A 259 20.15 -4.23 6.63
CA LEU A 259 21.11 -4.25 5.51
C LEU A 259 21.16 -2.90 4.79
N CYS A 260 20.01 -2.27 4.52
CA CYS A 260 19.95 -0.95 3.90
C CYS A 260 20.68 0.11 4.75
N LEU A 261 20.46 0.12 6.06
CA LEU A 261 21.09 1.05 6.98
C LEU A 261 22.60 0.78 7.14
N LYS A 262 23.00 -0.50 7.17
CA LYS A 262 24.41 -0.90 7.18
C LYS A 262 25.14 -0.40 5.93
N GLY A 263 24.61 -0.66 4.75
CA GLY A 263 25.18 -0.18 3.49
C GLY A 263 25.22 1.35 3.41
N MET A 264 24.27 2.05 4.06
CA MET A 264 24.32 3.50 4.20
C MET A 264 25.47 3.94 5.09
N LYS A 265 25.68 3.32 6.27
CA LYS A 265 26.78 3.58 7.19
C LYS A 265 28.16 3.40 6.52
N GLU A 266 28.30 2.32 5.75
CA GLU A 266 29.57 2.00 5.08
C GLU A 266 29.95 2.98 3.96
N LYS A 267 28.97 3.51 3.25
CA LYS A 267 29.19 4.43 2.12
C LYS A 267 29.28 5.90 2.51
N ASN A 268 28.85 6.26 3.71
CA ASN A 268 28.75 7.65 4.16
C ASN A 268 29.39 7.82 5.55
N SER A 269 30.69 7.76 5.59
CA SER A 269 31.47 7.87 6.84
C SER A 269 31.33 9.23 7.54
N GLU A 270 30.82 10.25 6.84
CA GLU A 270 30.51 11.58 7.35
C GLU A 270 29.23 11.62 8.19
N PHE A 271 28.43 10.58 8.13
CA PHE A 271 27.20 10.46 8.93
C PHE A 271 27.31 9.36 9.98
N TYR A 272 26.69 9.61 11.13
CA TYR A 272 26.31 8.54 12.03
C TYR A 272 25.06 7.85 11.47
N VAL A 273 25.07 6.53 11.42
CA VAL A 273 23.91 5.71 11.07
C VAL A 273 23.79 4.62 12.13
N GLY A 274 22.65 4.55 12.80
CA GLY A 274 22.29 3.51 13.75
C GLY A 274 20.96 2.86 13.39
N ALA A 275 20.73 1.62 13.81
CA ALA A 275 19.50 0.86 13.60
C ALA A 275 19.00 0.29 14.93
N PHE A 276 17.71 0.48 15.23
CA PHE A 276 17.10 0.12 16.50
C PHE A 276 15.75 -0.57 16.31
N LEU A 277 15.40 -1.52 17.18
CA LEU A 277 14.07 -2.14 17.18
C LEU A 277 13.02 -1.19 17.75
N ILE A 278 11.93 -0.94 17.02
CA ILE A 278 10.83 -0.06 17.45
C ILE A 278 10.14 -0.60 18.71
N ALA A 279 9.97 -1.93 18.82
CA ALA A 279 9.31 -2.56 19.97
C ALA A 279 10.00 -2.29 21.33
N GLN A 280 11.26 -1.83 21.33
CA GLN A 280 12.03 -1.49 22.53
C GLN A 280 12.02 0.01 22.84
N GLY A 281 11.18 0.79 22.17
CA GLY A 281 11.06 2.23 22.43
C GLY A 281 12.27 3.07 22.01
N GLY A 282 13.10 2.56 21.11
CA GLY A 282 14.30 3.26 20.62
C GLY A 282 15.48 3.33 21.62
N GLU A 283 15.35 2.73 22.81
CA GLU A 283 16.42 2.63 23.84
C GLU A 283 17.19 1.29 23.75
N GLY A 284 17.10 0.61 22.61
CA GLY A 284 17.74 -0.67 22.35
C GLY A 284 19.21 -0.54 21.97
N GLU A 285 19.90 -1.69 21.92
CA GLU A 285 21.26 -1.82 21.39
C GLU A 285 21.26 -1.49 19.89
N ASP A 286 22.27 -0.75 19.42
CA ASP A 286 22.43 -0.44 17.99
C ASP A 286 22.78 -1.73 17.24
N LEU A 287 21.90 -2.16 16.36
CA LEU A 287 22.04 -3.39 15.57
C LEU A 287 23.21 -3.32 14.56
N LEU A 288 23.77 -2.13 14.30
CA LEU A 288 24.89 -1.93 13.40
C LEU A 288 26.26 -1.91 14.13
N GLU A 289 26.30 -2.04 15.45
CA GLU A 289 27.54 -2.05 16.24
C GLU A 289 28.06 -3.47 16.56
N ASN A 290 27.35 -4.53 16.11
CA ASN A 290 27.74 -5.93 16.32
C ASN A 290 28.44 -6.55 15.12
#